data_24c47f50b11e238dee9daff355187f27
#
_entry.id   24c47f50b11e238dee9daff355187f27
#
_cell.length_a   1.000
_cell.length_b   1.000
_cell.length_c   1.000
_cell.angle_alpha   90.00
_cell.angle_beta   90.00
_cell.angle_gamma   90.00
#
_symmetry.space_group_name_H-M   'P 1'
#
loop_
_entity.id
_entity.type
_entity.pdbx_description
1 polymer ?
#
loop_
_entity_poly.entity_id
_entity_poly.type
_entity_poly.pdbx_seq_one_letter_code
_entity_poly.pdbx_strand_id
1 'polypeptide(L)'
;MTDILSPAPQTEPTWSESSGGDDAGPVSQAYRTILSVVETVEPRIAGAIRSELTDQRGSLKLIASENYASPAVLLTMGSWLSDKYAEGTIGHRFYAGCQNIDTVEAVAAEHARELFGAEYAYTQPHSGIDANLVAFWAILANRIELPELADRGVKTVNDLTEEQWEELRHKFGNQRALGMSLDAGGHLTHGFRPNISGKMFHQRSYGTDPETQLLDYDAVRAMAREFRPLILIAGYSAYPRRINFATMREIADEVGATLLVDMAHFAGLVAGKVFTGDEDPVPHAHLVTTTTHKSLRGPRGGMVLATREYADSVDRGCPLVLGGPLGHVIAAKAVALAEARTQEFRSYAQAVADNAQTVADGLLRRGVKLVTGGTDNHLVLIDVSTFGLTGRQAEAALLDAGIVTNRNAVPADPNGAWYTSGVRIGTPALTTRGFGADEFDTVAELIVKVLDNTTPAVASSGQPGKAKYVLAEGVAEATKAAAAELLDANPLYPGLAL
;
A
#
# COMPACT_ATOMS: atom_id res chain seq x y z
N MET A 1 19.05 -30.43 -2.65
CA MET A 1 18.21 -29.29 -3.10
C MET A 1 19.08 -28.05 -3.27
N THR A 2 20.22 -28.12 -3.96
CA THR A 2 21.21 -27.04 -4.01
C THR A 2 21.58 -26.60 -5.43
N ASP A 3 20.82 -26.97 -6.46
CA ASP A 3 21.20 -26.68 -7.86
C ASP A 3 20.13 -25.97 -8.72
N ILE A 4 19.18 -25.26 -8.10
CA ILE A 4 18.12 -24.56 -8.88
C ILE A 4 18.47 -23.11 -9.19
N LEU A 5 19.47 -22.51 -8.52
CA LEU A 5 19.78 -21.09 -8.63
C LEU A 5 21.23 -20.88 -9.13
N SER A 6 21.42 -20.92 -10.45
CA SER A 6 22.59 -20.27 -11.05
C SER A 6 22.36 -18.75 -11.03
N PRO A 7 23.35 -17.91 -10.65
CA PRO A 7 23.16 -16.47 -10.66
C PRO A 7 22.84 -16.00 -12.08
N ALA A 8 21.73 -15.28 -12.21
CA ALA A 8 21.37 -14.63 -13.47
C ALA A 8 22.47 -13.65 -13.89
N PRO A 9 22.80 -13.54 -15.19
CA PRO A 9 23.75 -12.57 -15.65
C PRO A 9 23.26 -11.14 -15.30
N GLN A 10 24.08 -10.39 -14.60
CA GLN A 10 23.85 -8.97 -14.33
C GLN A 10 24.07 -8.17 -15.62
N THR A 11 23.08 -8.18 -16.51
CA THR A 11 23.00 -7.22 -17.60
C THR A 11 21.97 -6.17 -17.18
N GLU A 12 22.43 -4.94 -16.98
CA GLU A 12 21.55 -3.79 -16.81
C GLU A 12 20.56 -3.76 -17.97
N PRO A 13 19.25 -3.69 -17.73
CA PRO A 13 18.30 -3.44 -18.79
C PRO A 13 18.40 -1.97 -19.18
N THR A 14 19.27 -1.67 -20.15
CA THR A 14 19.30 -0.37 -20.80
C THR A 14 18.03 -0.25 -21.65
N TRP A 15 17.03 0.43 -21.11
CA TRP A 15 15.90 0.96 -21.89
C TRP A 15 16.37 2.17 -22.70
N SER A 16 17.40 2.00 -23.57
CA SER A 16 17.90 3.05 -24.42
C SER A 16 16.87 3.40 -25.49
N GLU A 17 16.63 4.69 -25.62
CA GLU A 17 15.93 5.38 -26.67
C GLU A 17 16.19 4.76 -28.06
N SER A 18 15.19 4.15 -28.67
CA SER A 18 15.20 3.94 -30.12
C SER A 18 14.67 5.22 -30.77
N SER A 19 15.58 5.97 -31.38
CA SER A 19 15.30 7.09 -32.27
C SER A 19 14.24 6.77 -33.32
N GLY A 20 13.32 7.71 -33.51
CA GLY A 20 12.16 7.71 -34.40
C GLY A 20 12.30 6.95 -35.73
N GLY A 21 11.38 6.03 -35.88
CA GLY A 21 11.05 5.29 -37.08
C GLY A 21 9.87 4.37 -36.78
N ASP A 22 9.09 3.99 -37.76
CA ASP A 22 7.85 3.17 -37.71
C ASP A 22 7.96 1.79 -36.99
N ASP A 23 9.06 1.49 -36.32
CA ASP A 23 9.32 0.28 -35.55
C ASP A 23 8.95 0.51 -34.07
N ALA A 24 7.68 0.33 -33.76
CA ALA A 24 7.22 0.30 -32.37
C ALA A 24 7.99 -0.79 -31.61
N GLY A 25 8.75 -0.38 -30.55
CA GLY A 25 9.56 -1.30 -29.76
C GLY A 25 8.76 -2.52 -29.22
N PRO A 26 9.42 -3.55 -28.70
CA PRO A 26 8.81 -4.85 -28.38
C PRO A 26 7.66 -4.73 -27.38
N VAL A 27 7.69 -3.76 -26.47
CA VAL A 27 6.60 -3.50 -25.51
C VAL A 27 5.34 -3.02 -26.24
N SER A 28 5.46 -2.07 -27.17
CA SER A 28 4.33 -1.57 -27.96
C SER A 28 3.72 -2.68 -28.80
N GLN A 29 4.55 -3.49 -29.45
CA GLN A 29 4.08 -4.62 -30.25
C GLN A 29 3.32 -5.63 -29.38
N ALA A 30 3.83 -5.98 -28.18
CA ALA A 30 3.16 -6.87 -27.26
C ALA A 30 1.77 -6.35 -26.87
N TYR A 31 1.65 -5.08 -26.45
CA TYR A 31 0.37 -4.50 -26.06
C TYR A 31 -0.62 -4.37 -27.22
N ARG A 32 -0.16 -3.98 -28.41
CA ARG A 32 -1.01 -3.96 -29.62
C ARG A 32 -1.56 -5.34 -29.93
N THR A 33 -0.74 -6.38 -29.84
CA THR A 33 -1.16 -7.78 -30.08
C THR A 33 -2.17 -8.23 -29.03
N ILE A 34 -1.88 -8.01 -27.72
CA ILE A 34 -2.79 -8.36 -26.64
C ILE A 34 -4.14 -7.66 -26.82
N LEU A 35 -4.13 -6.35 -27.08
CA LEU A 35 -5.36 -5.56 -27.24
C LEU A 35 -6.16 -6.01 -28.47
N SER A 36 -5.51 -6.36 -29.59
CA SER A 36 -6.20 -6.85 -30.77
C SER A 36 -6.90 -8.21 -30.50
N VAL A 37 -6.27 -9.10 -29.74
CA VAL A 37 -6.88 -10.37 -29.34
C VAL A 37 -8.08 -10.13 -28.42
N VAL A 38 -7.94 -9.28 -27.41
CA VAL A 38 -9.05 -8.93 -26.50
C VAL A 38 -10.20 -8.29 -27.26
N GLU A 39 -9.91 -7.41 -28.23
CA GLU A 39 -10.90 -6.69 -29.03
C GLU A 39 -11.78 -7.63 -29.89
N THR A 40 -11.22 -8.77 -30.33
CA THR A 40 -12.02 -9.78 -31.07
C THR A 40 -13.06 -10.48 -30.21
N VAL A 41 -12.86 -10.51 -28.88
CA VAL A 41 -13.74 -11.21 -27.92
C VAL A 41 -14.68 -10.22 -27.21
N GLU A 42 -14.14 -9.12 -26.69
CA GLU A 42 -14.90 -8.10 -25.97
C GLU A 42 -14.28 -6.70 -26.21
N PRO A 43 -14.73 -6.00 -27.25
CA PRO A 43 -14.15 -4.71 -27.64
C PRO A 43 -14.29 -3.62 -26.58
N ARG A 44 -15.30 -3.69 -25.71
CA ARG A 44 -15.48 -2.72 -24.60
C ARG A 44 -14.34 -2.81 -23.59
N ILE A 45 -13.82 -4.00 -23.34
CA ILE A 45 -12.67 -4.19 -22.43
C ILE A 45 -11.39 -3.64 -23.07
N ALA A 46 -11.14 -3.94 -24.34
CA ALA A 46 -9.99 -3.35 -25.05
C ALA A 46 -10.06 -1.82 -25.07
N GLY A 47 -11.27 -1.26 -25.32
CA GLY A 47 -11.52 0.18 -25.23
C GLY A 47 -11.24 0.76 -23.84
N ALA A 48 -11.74 0.12 -22.78
CA ALA A 48 -11.50 0.57 -21.39
C ALA A 48 -10.01 0.56 -21.02
N ILE A 49 -9.25 -0.46 -21.44
CA ILE A 49 -7.79 -0.52 -21.20
C ILE A 49 -7.07 0.64 -21.91
N ARG A 50 -7.42 0.97 -23.15
CA ARG A 50 -6.85 2.12 -23.86
C ARG A 50 -7.21 3.44 -23.20
N SER A 51 -8.47 3.60 -22.77
CA SER A 51 -8.94 4.82 -22.09
C SER A 51 -8.23 5.00 -20.76
N GLU A 52 -8.04 3.94 -19.96
CA GLU A 52 -7.32 4.01 -18.69
C GLU A 52 -5.88 4.50 -18.90
N LEU A 53 -5.15 4.01 -19.91
CA LEU A 53 -3.81 4.51 -20.21
C LEU A 53 -3.83 6.00 -20.59
N THR A 54 -4.82 6.43 -21.36
CA THR A 54 -5.00 7.84 -21.73
C THR A 54 -5.23 8.71 -20.49
N ASP A 55 -6.10 8.27 -19.58
CA ASP A 55 -6.41 8.98 -18.34
C ASP A 55 -5.19 9.04 -17.40
N GLN A 56 -4.43 7.95 -17.29
CA GLN A 56 -3.18 7.92 -16.52
C GLN A 56 -2.10 8.85 -17.10
N ARG A 57 -2.04 9.00 -18.42
CA ARG A 57 -1.11 9.92 -19.09
C ARG A 57 -1.53 11.37 -18.94
N GLY A 58 -2.83 11.65 -18.96
CA GLY A 58 -3.41 12.99 -19.02
C GLY A 58 -3.75 13.64 -17.68
N SER A 59 -3.42 13.03 -16.53
CA SER A 59 -3.74 13.57 -15.22
C SER A 59 -2.58 13.52 -14.24
N LEU A 60 -2.51 14.50 -13.31
CA LEU A 60 -1.56 14.52 -12.20
C LEU A 60 -2.06 13.54 -11.12
N LYS A 61 -1.55 12.30 -11.14
CA LYS A 61 -1.89 11.24 -10.19
C LYS A 61 -1.18 11.45 -8.86
N LEU A 62 -1.90 11.93 -7.86
CA LEU A 62 -1.42 12.16 -6.49
C LEU A 62 -2.08 11.25 -5.45
N ILE A 63 -2.74 10.17 -5.86
CA ILE A 63 -3.22 9.15 -4.92
C ILE A 63 -2.02 8.47 -4.27
N ALA A 64 -1.83 8.62 -2.96
CA ALA A 64 -0.65 8.11 -2.23
C ALA A 64 -0.47 6.57 -2.29
N SER A 65 -1.52 5.83 -2.66
CA SER A 65 -1.53 4.37 -2.82
C SER A 65 -1.45 3.90 -4.27
N GLU A 66 -1.29 4.80 -5.25
CA GLU A 66 -1.12 4.46 -6.66
C GLU A 66 0.33 4.65 -7.11
N ASN A 67 0.71 3.86 -8.12
CA ASN A 67 2.01 3.93 -8.76
C ASN A 67 1.95 3.26 -10.14
N TYR A 68 3.00 3.39 -10.92
CA TYR A 68 3.13 2.80 -12.24
C TYR A 68 4.17 1.67 -12.21
N ALA A 69 3.71 0.44 -12.38
CA ALA A 69 4.59 -0.73 -12.48
C ALA A 69 5.32 -0.73 -13.84
N SER A 70 6.49 -1.37 -13.89
CA SER A 70 7.24 -1.51 -15.14
C SER A 70 6.48 -2.35 -16.17
N PRO A 71 6.75 -2.19 -17.48
CA PRO A 71 6.22 -3.08 -18.50
C PRO A 71 6.52 -4.56 -18.25
N ALA A 72 7.70 -4.89 -17.69
CA ALA A 72 8.06 -6.26 -17.34
C ALA A 72 7.12 -6.86 -16.29
N VAL A 73 6.80 -6.11 -15.24
CA VAL A 73 5.83 -6.50 -14.21
C VAL A 73 4.44 -6.71 -14.82
N LEU A 74 3.97 -5.75 -15.63
CA LEU A 74 2.64 -5.79 -16.22
C LEU A 74 2.48 -6.96 -17.21
N LEU A 75 3.45 -7.18 -18.09
CA LEU A 75 3.41 -8.25 -19.09
C LEU A 75 3.52 -9.64 -18.45
N THR A 76 4.24 -9.79 -17.34
CA THR A 76 4.35 -11.06 -16.60
C THR A 76 2.99 -11.56 -16.12
N MET A 77 2.07 -10.66 -15.75
CA MET A 77 0.74 -11.04 -15.29
C MET A 77 -0.15 -11.65 -16.37
N GLY A 78 0.13 -11.44 -17.64
CA GLY A 78 -0.60 -12.02 -18.79
C GLY A 78 -0.15 -13.43 -19.17
N SER A 79 0.57 -14.16 -18.30
CA SER A 79 1.12 -15.47 -18.60
C SER A 79 0.16 -16.62 -18.23
N TRP A 80 0.36 -17.79 -18.87
CA TRP A 80 -0.39 -19.02 -18.59
C TRP A 80 -0.12 -19.66 -17.22
N LEU A 81 0.74 -19.05 -16.38
CA LEU A 81 0.80 -19.38 -14.95
C LEU A 81 -0.54 -19.18 -14.25
N SER A 82 -1.43 -18.37 -14.85
CA SER A 82 -2.82 -18.18 -14.42
C SER A 82 -3.65 -19.48 -14.45
N ASP A 83 -3.32 -20.42 -15.32
CA ASP A 83 -4.08 -21.67 -15.52
C ASP A 83 -3.74 -22.72 -14.48
N LYS A 84 -2.67 -22.51 -13.68
CA LYS A 84 -2.13 -23.51 -12.77
C LYS A 84 -2.72 -23.40 -11.36
N TYR A 85 -3.31 -24.49 -10.86
CA TYR A 85 -3.74 -24.63 -9.48
C TYR A 85 -2.57 -25.14 -8.59
N ALA A 86 -2.24 -24.44 -7.50
CA ALA A 86 -1.03 -24.70 -6.73
C ALA A 86 -1.19 -24.44 -5.21
N GLU A 87 -2.32 -24.86 -4.61
CA GLU A 87 -2.49 -24.78 -3.15
C GLU A 87 -1.40 -25.54 -2.39
N GLY A 88 -1.06 -25.04 -1.22
CA GLY A 88 0.07 -25.48 -0.41
C GLY A 88 1.27 -24.57 -0.53
N THR A 89 2.43 -25.01 -0.11
CA THR A 89 3.69 -24.26 -0.10
C THR A 89 4.74 -24.92 -0.98
N ILE A 90 5.89 -24.28 -1.17
CA ILE A 90 6.99 -24.76 -1.99
C ILE A 90 7.40 -26.19 -1.57
N GLY A 91 7.35 -27.13 -2.50
CA GLY A 91 7.66 -28.53 -2.27
C GLY A 91 6.58 -29.34 -1.51
N HIS A 92 5.52 -28.68 -1.06
CA HIS A 92 4.41 -29.28 -0.31
C HIS A 92 3.06 -28.86 -0.89
N ARG A 93 2.84 -29.16 -2.19
CA ARG A 93 1.61 -28.82 -2.90
C ARG A 93 0.58 -29.94 -2.80
N PHE A 94 -0.69 -29.54 -2.73
CA PHE A 94 -1.80 -30.49 -2.80
C PHE A 94 -2.05 -31.04 -4.21
N TYR A 95 -1.47 -30.40 -5.24
CA TYR A 95 -1.63 -30.74 -6.65
C TYR A 95 -0.28 -31.13 -7.28
N ALA A 96 -0.32 -32.09 -8.20
CA ALA A 96 0.85 -32.50 -8.97
C ALA A 96 1.22 -31.45 -10.03
N GLY A 97 2.48 -31.47 -10.50
CA GLY A 97 2.94 -30.63 -11.62
C GLY A 97 3.13 -29.16 -11.26
N CYS A 98 3.51 -28.83 -10.02
CA CYS A 98 3.68 -27.47 -9.54
C CYS A 98 5.12 -26.94 -9.55
N GLN A 99 6.05 -27.65 -10.18
CA GLN A 99 7.50 -27.35 -10.13
C GLN A 99 7.82 -25.92 -10.60
N ASN A 100 7.13 -25.43 -11.64
CA ASN A 100 7.34 -24.08 -12.16
C ASN A 100 6.78 -23.03 -11.19
N ILE A 101 5.67 -23.31 -10.51
CA ILE A 101 5.13 -22.42 -9.48
C ILE A 101 6.05 -22.42 -8.25
N ASP A 102 6.61 -23.58 -7.87
CA ASP A 102 7.60 -23.65 -6.80
C ASP A 102 8.83 -22.79 -7.10
N THR A 103 9.31 -22.81 -8.35
CA THR A 103 10.42 -21.94 -8.79
C THR A 103 10.04 -20.47 -8.68
N VAL A 104 8.88 -20.08 -9.20
CA VAL A 104 8.39 -18.68 -9.16
C VAL A 104 8.26 -18.17 -7.73
N GLU A 105 7.66 -18.98 -6.86
CA GLU A 105 7.45 -18.61 -5.47
C GLU A 105 8.76 -18.58 -4.68
N ALA A 106 9.69 -19.51 -4.93
CA ALA A 106 11.01 -19.53 -4.32
C ALA A 106 11.82 -18.27 -4.67
N VAL A 107 11.82 -17.86 -5.94
CA VAL A 107 12.51 -16.65 -6.40
C VAL A 107 11.87 -15.40 -5.78
N ALA A 108 10.55 -15.31 -5.72
CA ALA A 108 9.86 -14.18 -5.08
C ALA A 108 10.19 -14.08 -3.58
N ALA A 109 10.17 -15.21 -2.87
CA ALA A 109 10.49 -15.27 -1.45
C ALA A 109 11.97 -14.96 -1.17
N GLU A 110 12.89 -15.42 -2.02
CA GLU A 110 14.31 -15.09 -1.92
C GLU A 110 14.54 -13.58 -2.09
N HIS A 111 14.03 -12.98 -3.16
CA HIS A 111 14.16 -11.53 -3.39
C HIS A 111 13.54 -10.72 -2.25
N ALA A 112 12.39 -11.13 -1.71
CA ALA A 112 11.77 -10.45 -0.58
C ALA A 112 12.66 -10.51 0.67
N ARG A 113 13.20 -11.69 1.03
CA ARG A 113 14.08 -11.84 2.19
C ARG A 113 15.34 -11.01 2.06
N GLU A 114 15.99 -11.04 0.90
CA GLU A 114 17.23 -10.28 0.67
C GLU A 114 17.00 -8.77 0.65
N LEU A 115 15.90 -8.31 0.02
CA LEU A 115 15.54 -6.90 -0.07
C LEU A 115 15.29 -6.28 1.30
N PHE A 116 14.52 -6.98 2.14
CA PHE A 116 14.07 -6.48 3.43
C PHE A 116 14.92 -6.96 4.62
N GLY A 117 15.79 -7.96 4.42
CA GLY A 117 16.56 -8.57 5.53
C GLY A 117 15.70 -9.45 6.43
N ALA A 118 14.59 -10.01 5.91
CA ALA A 118 13.65 -10.82 6.68
C ALA A 118 14.10 -12.28 6.81
N GLU A 119 13.78 -12.92 7.94
CA GLU A 119 14.08 -14.34 8.16
C GLU A 119 13.18 -15.25 7.31
N TYR A 120 11.92 -14.82 7.08
CA TYR A 120 10.92 -15.54 6.32
C TYR A 120 10.08 -14.58 5.47
N ALA A 121 9.67 -15.03 4.27
CA ALA A 121 8.80 -14.28 3.37
C ALA A 121 7.75 -15.19 2.73
N TYR A 122 6.48 -14.78 2.81
CA TYR A 122 5.32 -15.46 2.25
C TYR A 122 4.66 -14.56 1.21
N THR A 123 4.67 -14.98 -0.04
CA THR A 123 4.34 -14.14 -1.20
C THR A 123 2.95 -14.40 -1.80
N GLN A 124 2.18 -15.33 -1.24
CA GLN A 124 0.89 -15.75 -1.79
C GLN A 124 -0.28 -14.77 -1.60
N PRO A 125 -0.37 -13.91 -0.56
CA PRO A 125 -1.52 -13.04 -0.36
C PRO A 125 -1.91 -12.26 -1.61
N HIS A 126 -3.21 -12.27 -1.97
CA HIS A 126 -3.74 -11.64 -3.17
C HIS A 126 -3.87 -10.12 -3.02
N SER A 127 -3.96 -9.64 -1.79
CA SER A 127 -4.07 -8.23 -1.43
C SER A 127 -3.43 -7.93 -0.07
N GLY A 128 -3.37 -6.65 0.32
CA GLY A 128 -2.89 -6.25 1.66
C GLY A 128 -3.81 -6.74 2.78
N ILE A 129 -5.12 -6.77 2.56
CA ILE A 129 -6.05 -7.30 3.57
C ILE A 129 -5.85 -8.81 3.77
N ASP A 130 -5.57 -9.56 2.72
CA ASP A 130 -5.27 -10.99 2.82
C ASP A 130 -3.96 -11.22 3.58
N ALA A 131 -2.94 -10.38 3.36
CA ALA A 131 -1.71 -10.43 4.14
C ALA A 131 -1.97 -10.19 5.63
N ASN A 132 -2.82 -9.22 5.97
CA ASN A 132 -3.23 -8.97 7.35
C ASN A 132 -4.04 -10.14 7.93
N LEU A 133 -4.95 -10.75 7.16
CA LEU A 133 -5.71 -11.93 7.61
C LEU A 133 -4.81 -13.13 7.86
N VAL A 134 -3.84 -13.40 6.99
CA VAL A 134 -2.83 -14.45 7.21
C VAL A 134 -2.03 -14.18 8.48
N ALA A 135 -1.59 -12.93 8.70
CA ALA A 135 -0.86 -12.55 9.90
C ALA A 135 -1.72 -12.70 11.17
N PHE A 136 -2.97 -12.27 11.16
CA PHE A 136 -3.90 -12.44 12.28
C PHE A 136 -4.10 -13.92 12.60
N TRP A 137 -4.34 -14.74 11.57
CA TRP A 137 -4.50 -16.17 11.72
C TRP A 137 -3.24 -16.85 12.26
N ALA A 138 -2.07 -16.49 11.74
CA ALA A 138 -0.79 -17.00 12.19
C ALA A 138 -0.53 -16.66 13.68
N ILE A 139 -0.89 -15.45 14.12
CA ILE A 139 -0.78 -15.03 15.52
C ILE A 139 -1.75 -15.85 16.41
N LEU A 140 -2.99 -16.01 15.99
CA LEU A 140 -3.96 -16.83 16.74
C LEU A 140 -3.50 -18.29 16.81
N ALA A 141 -3.00 -18.84 15.70
CA ALA A 141 -2.49 -20.21 15.69
C ALA A 141 -1.27 -20.37 16.60
N ASN A 142 -0.28 -19.48 16.51
CA ASN A 142 0.96 -19.58 17.29
C ASN A 142 0.74 -19.30 18.78
N ARG A 143 -0.06 -18.28 19.11
CA ARG A 143 -0.18 -17.77 20.48
C ARG A 143 -1.34 -18.41 21.27
N ILE A 144 -2.33 -19.00 20.60
CA ILE A 144 -3.53 -19.56 21.24
C ILE A 144 -3.71 -21.03 20.89
N GLU A 145 -3.80 -21.39 19.60
CA GLU A 145 -4.11 -22.76 19.16
C GLU A 145 -3.02 -23.76 19.58
N LEU A 146 -1.79 -23.52 19.16
CA LEU A 146 -0.69 -24.47 19.42
C LEU A 146 -0.44 -24.70 20.91
N PRO A 147 -0.42 -23.68 21.80
CA PRO A 147 -0.33 -23.90 23.25
C PRO A 147 -1.50 -24.73 23.81
N GLU A 148 -2.74 -24.45 23.38
CA GLU A 148 -3.92 -25.20 23.84
C GLU A 148 -3.90 -26.68 23.42
N LEU A 149 -3.44 -26.94 22.19
CA LEU A 149 -3.27 -28.31 21.70
C LEU A 149 -2.19 -29.05 22.51
N ALA A 150 -1.07 -28.38 22.78
CA ALA A 150 0.02 -28.94 23.57
C ALA A 150 -0.41 -29.26 25.02
N ASP A 151 -1.12 -28.35 25.68
CA ASP A 151 -1.64 -28.51 27.05
C ASP A 151 -2.65 -29.69 27.14
N ARG A 152 -3.38 -29.96 26.06
CA ARG A 152 -4.33 -31.08 25.95
C ARG A 152 -3.69 -32.38 25.47
N GLY A 153 -2.39 -32.34 25.08
CA GLY A 153 -1.64 -33.51 24.56
C GLY A 153 -2.11 -34.01 23.20
N VAL A 154 -2.77 -33.16 22.41
CA VAL A 154 -3.26 -33.45 21.06
C VAL A 154 -2.43 -32.73 20.00
N LYS A 155 -2.47 -33.19 18.75
CA LYS A 155 -1.63 -32.64 17.67
C LYS A 155 -2.37 -31.67 16.76
N THR A 156 -3.66 -31.86 16.58
CA THR A 156 -4.48 -31.08 15.66
C THR A 156 -5.84 -30.75 16.28
N VAL A 157 -6.49 -29.72 15.79
CA VAL A 157 -7.86 -29.36 16.18
C VAL A 157 -8.87 -30.47 15.92
N ASN A 158 -8.58 -31.38 14.96
CA ASN A 158 -9.45 -32.53 14.66
C ASN A 158 -9.43 -33.61 15.75
N ASP A 159 -8.42 -33.57 16.63
CA ASP A 159 -8.32 -34.51 17.77
C ASP A 159 -9.06 -34.02 19.01
N LEU A 160 -9.63 -32.80 18.98
CA LEU A 160 -10.42 -32.19 20.06
C LEU A 160 -11.83 -32.79 20.10
N THR A 161 -12.38 -32.89 21.31
CA THR A 161 -13.82 -33.12 21.46
C THR A 161 -14.59 -31.86 21.05
N GLU A 162 -15.92 -32.00 20.80
CA GLU A 162 -16.75 -30.83 20.44
C GLU A 162 -16.74 -29.77 21.56
N GLU A 163 -16.75 -30.16 22.81
CA GLU A 163 -16.67 -29.24 23.96
C GLU A 163 -15.33 -28.51 24.00
N GLN A 164 -14.23 -29.23 23.79
CA GLN A 164 -12.88 -28.63 23.73
C GLN A 164 -12.72 -27.67 22.53
N TRP A 165 -13.34 -28.01 21.39
CA TRP A 165 -13.36 -27.15 20.21
C TRP A 165 -14.13 -25.85 20.47
N GLU A 166 -15.32 -25.92 21.11
CA GLU A 166 -16.09 -24.74 21.47
C GLU A 166 -15.32 -23.84 22.48
N GLU A 167 -14.65 -24.44 23.47
CA GLU A 167 -13.77 -23.67 24.38
C GLU A 167 -12.66 -22.92 23.61
N LEU A 168 -12.02 -23.57 22.64
CA LEU A 168 -10.97 -22.94 21.83
C LEU A 168 -11.54 -21.81 20.95
N ARG A 169 -12.71 -22.02 20.35
CA ARG A 169 -13.41 -20.98 19.58
C ARG A 169 -13.74 -19.75 20.43
N HIS A 170 -14.19 -19.94 21.65
CA HIS A 170 -14.40 -18.84 22.59
C HIS A 170 -13.11 -18.09 22.92
N LYS A 171 -11.97 -18.79 23.03
CA LYS A 171 -10.66 -18.16 23.24
C LYS A 171 -10.26 -17.31 22.03
N PHE A 172 -10.45 -17.78 20.80
CA PHE A 172 -10.20 -16.99 19.58
C PHE A 172 -11.04 -15.71 19.55
N GLY A 173 -12.34 -15.81 19.79
CA GLY A 173 -13.28 -14.68 19.73
C GLY A 173 -13.06 -13.61 20.79
N ASN A 174 -12.34 -13.93 21.87
CA ASN A 174 -12.08 -13.00 22.98
C ASN A 174 -10.70 -12.33 22.92
N GLN A 175 -9.93 -12.50 21.85
CA GLN A 175 -8.63 -11.88 21.71
C GLN A 175 -8.75 -10.38 21.44
N ARG A 176 -7.74 -9.63 21.87
CA ARG A 176 -7.72 -8.17 21.80
C ARG A 176 -6.64 -7.69 20.83
N ALA A 177 -6.98 -6.69 20.03
CA ALA A 177 -6.03 -6.01 19.15
C ALA A 177 -6.09 -4.49 19.36
N LEU A 178 -4.92 -3.85 19.36
CA LEU A 178 -4.74 -2.41 19.52
C LEU A 178 -4.04 -1.88 18.27
N GLY A 179 -4.65 -0.94 17.55
CA GLY A 179 -4.12 -0.36 16.32
C GLY A 179 -4.39 1.13 16.21
N MET A 180 -3.78 1.80 15.23
CA MET A 180 -4.00 3.22 14.97
C MET A 180 -5.43 3.47 14.47
N SER A 181 -6.10 4.51 14.99
CA SER A 181 -7.43 4.91 14.55
C SER A 181 -7.44 5.45 13.12
N LEU A 182 -8.60 5.37 12.45
CA LEU A 182 -8.74 5.84 11.06
C LEU A 182 -8.47 7.34 10.90
N ASP A 183 -8.95 8.14 11.82
CA ASP A 183 -8.78 9.60 11.81
C ASP A 183 -7.34 10.03 12.12
N ALA A 184 -6.57 9.19 12.84
CA ALA A 184 -5.14 9.38 13.04
C ALA A 184 -4.29 8.86 11.86
N GLY A 185 -4.89 8.22 10.87
CA GLY A 185 -4.22 7.71 9.68
C GLY A 185 -4.07 6.19 9.61
N GLY A 186 -4.67 5.42 10.52
CA GLY A 186 -4.68 3.96 10.48
C GLY A 186 -5.43 3.39 9.27
N HIS A 187 -5.20 2.11 8.98
CA HIS A 187 -5.93 1.39 7.93
C HIS A 187 -7.22 0.74 8.50
N LEU A 188 -8.20 0.46 7.63
CA LEU A 188 -9.44 -0.23 8.00
C LEU A 188 -9.20 -1.55 8.76
N THR A 189 -8.14 -2.28 8.42
CA THR A 189 -7.78 -3.56 9.08
C THR A 189 -7.11 -3.38 10.44
N HIS A 190 -6.79 -2.14 10.85
CA HIS A 190 -6.16 -1.88 12.15
C HIS A 190 -7.16 -1.74 13.31
N GLY A 191 -8.44 -2.05 13.08
CA GLY A 191 -9.41 -2.07 14.16
C GLY A 191 -10.72 -1.33 13.89
N PHE A 192 -11.02 -1.04 12.62
CA PHE A 192 -12.31 -0.46 12.26
C PHE A 192 -13.43 -1.49 12.43
N ARG A 193 -14.39 -1.24 13.33
CA ARG A 193 -15.45 -2.20 13.70
C ARG A 193 -16.19 -2.86 12.53
N PRO A 194 -16.55 -2.17 11.43
CA PRO A 194 -17.19 -2.80 10.28
C PRO A 194 -16.27 -3.74 9.48
N ASN A 195 -14.95 -3.61 9.63
CA ASN A 195 -13.98 -4.48 8.96
C ASN A 195 -13.95 -5.89 9.58
N ILE A 196 -13.40 -6.85 8.84
CA ILE A 196 -13.24 -8.22 9.34
C ILE A 196 -12.40 -8.26 10.62
N SER A 197 -11.35 -7.48 10.74
CA SER A 197 -10.52 -7.39 11.94
C SER A 197 -11.31 -6.94 13.17
N GLY A 198 -12.21 -5.96 13.00
CA GLY A 198 -13.09 -5.49 14.06
C GLY A 198 -14.16 -6.50 14.49
N LYS A 199 -14.40 -7.56 13.67
CA LYS A 199 -15.28 -8.69 14.00
C LYS A 199 -14.54 -9.88 14.58
N MET A 200 -13.26 -10.04 14.23
CA MET A 200 -12.40 -11.11 14.75
C MET A 200 -11.91 -10.83 16.17
N PHE A 201 -11.64 -9.55 16.49
CA PHE A 201 -11.00 -9.14 17.73
C PHE A 201 -11.83 -8.12 18.51
N HIS A 202 -11.69 -8.15 19.83
CA HIS A 202 -12.05 -7.01 20.64
C HIS A 202 -11.03 -5.89 20.38
N GLN A 203 -11.48 -4.80 19.76
CA GLN A 203 -10.62 -3.73 19.25
C GLN A 203 -10.63 -2.50 20.14
N ARG A 204 -9.44 -1.91 20.35
CA ARG A 204 -9.26 -0.51 20.73
C ARG A 204 -8.32 0.17 19.73
N SER A 205 -8.41 1.49 19.64
CA SER A 205 -7.54 2.25 18.77
C SER A 205 -6.81 3.34 19.55
N TYR A 206 -5.52 3.53 19.25
CA TYR A 206 -4.75 4.68 19.70
C TYR A 206 -4.80 5.78 18.63
N GLY A 207 -4.76 7.03 19.07
CA GLY A 207 -4.73 8.22 18.21
C GLY A 207 -3.37 8.90 18.21
N THR A 208 -3.39 10.14 17.78
CA THR A 208 -2.27 11.08 17.85
C THR A 208 -2.54 12.12 18.94
N ASP A 209 -1.49 12.79 19.42
CA ASP A 209 -1.62 13.93 20.31
C ASP A 209 -2.48 15.03 19.65
N PRO A 210 -3.48 15.58 20.33
CA PRO A 210 -4.42 16.51 19.73
C PRO A 210 -3.83 17.88 19.33
N GLU A 211 -2.72 18.30 19.93
CA GLU A 211 -2.08 19.60 19.65
C GLU A 211 -1.04 19.47 18.53
N THR A 212 -0.16 18.48 18.64
CA THR A 212 0.94 18.25 17.68
C THR A 212 0.53 17.38 16.50
N GLN A 213 -0.55 16.60 16.65
CA GLN A 213 -1.01 15.56 15.71
C GLN A 213 0.05 14.45 15.48
N LEU A 214 1.06 14.37 16.34
CA LEU A 214 2.09 13.34 16.31
C LEU A 214 1.69 12.14 17.17
N LEU A 215 2.27 10.97 16.86
CA LEU A 215 2.10 9.77 17.66
C LEU A 215 2.75 9.95 19.04
N ASP A 216 1.94 9.80 20.09
CA ASP A 216 2.40 9.81 21.49
C ASP A 216 2.65 8.37 21.95
N TYR A 217 3.90 7.97 22.01
CA TYR A 217 4.30 6.61 22.42
C TYR A 217 3.98 6.31 23.88
N ASP A 218 3.98 7.32 24.77
CA ASP A 218 3.63 7.11 26.17
C ASP A 218 2.12 6.87 26.33
N ALA A 219 1.30 7.54 25.57
CA ALA A 219 -0.14 7.26 25.50
C ALA A 219 -0.43 5.87 24.90
N VAL A 220 0.30 5.45 23.86
CA VAL A 220 0.19 4.08 23.32
C VAL A 220 0.59 3.05 24.37
N ARG A 221 1.70 3.27 25.08
CA ARG A 221 2.19 2.38 26.16
C ARG A 221 1.18 2.27 27.31
N ALA A 222 0.63 3.39 27.75
CA ALA A 222 -0.39 3.41 28.81
C ALA A 222 -1.63 2.61 28.40
N MET A 223 -2.11 2.80 27.15
CA MET A 223 -3.25 2.07 26.62
C MET A 223 -2.95 0.58 26.44
N ALA A 224 -1.76 0.20 25.99
CA ALA A 224 -1.35 -1.19 25.87
C ALA A 224 -1.31 -1.89 27.24
N ARG A 225 -0.79 -1.24 28.27
CA ARG A 225 -0.77 -1.76 29.65
C ARG A 225 -2.17 -1.97 30.23
N GLU A 226 -3.08 -1.04 29.98
CA GLU A 226 -4.48 -1.15 30.42
C GLU A 226 -5.22 -2.23 29.64
N PHE A 227 -5.12 -2.19 28.31
CA PHE A 227 -5.92 -3.03 27.42
C PHE A 227 -5.39 -4.46 27.28
N ARG A 228 -4.07 -4.68 27.45
CA ARG A 228 -3.41 -5.98 27.30
C ARG A 228 -3.76 -6.67 26.00
N PRO A 229 -3.44 -6.09 24.82
CA PRO A 229 -3.75 -6.70 23.55
C PRO A 229 -2.90 -7.96 23.31
N LEU A 230 -3.44 -8.92 22.55
CA LEU A 230 -2.66 -10.00 21.94
C LEU A 230 -1.82 -9.47 20.78
N ILE A 231 -2.38 -8.49 20.03
CA ILE A 231 -1.75 -7.90 18.83
C ILE A 231 -1.65 -6.40 19.03
N LEU A 232 -0.45 -5.85 18.95
CA LEU A 232 -0.20 -4.43 18.76
C LEU A 232 0.09 -4.20 17.27
N ILE A 233 -0.79 -3.42 16.60
CA ILE A 233 -0.67 -3.14 15.16
C ILE A 233 -0.10 -1.74 14.99
N ALA A 234 1.04 -1.63 14.29
CA ALA A 234 1.65 -0.37 13.88
C ALA A 234 1.64 -0.23 12.35
N GLY A 235 1.87 0.98 11.86
CA GLY A 235 1.77 1.29 10.44
C GLY A 235 0.56 2.18 10.14
N TYR A 236 0.48 2.68 8.91
CA TYR A 236 -0.49 3.71 8.57
C TYR A 236 -0.88 3.71 7.08
N SER A 237 -1.98 4.39 6.79
CA SER A 237 -2.43 4.74 5.44
C SER A 237 -2.38 6.24 5.15
N ALA A 238 -2.44 7.08 6.19
CA ALA A 238 -2.55 8.54 6.04
C ALA A 238 -1.79 9.33 7.12
N TYR A 239 -0.92 8.69 7.90
CA TYR A 239 -0.06 9.39 8.85
C TYR A 239 1.21 9.88 8.14
N PRO A 240 1.49 11.21 8.09
CA PRO A 240 2.56 11.75 7.25
C PRO A 240 3.93 11.77 7.95
N ARG A 241 4.11 11.07 9.06
CA ARG A 241 5.37 11.01 9.81
C ARG A 241 5.90 9.58 9.90
N ARG A 242 7.16 9.46 10.26
CA ARG A 242 7.81 8.17 10.55
C ARG A 242 7.36 7.62 11.89
N ILE A 243 7.44 6.31 12.06
CA ILE A 243 7.18 5.62 13.31
C ILE A 243 8.49 4.99 13.80
N ASN A 244 8.78 5.12 15.10
CA ASN A 244 9.85 4.39 15.74
C ASN A 244 9.35 2.98 16.10
N PHE A 245 9.74 1.98 15.29
CA PHE A 245 9.31 0.59 15.48
C PHE A 245 10.04 -0.11 16.61
N ALA A 246 11.27 0.33 16.99
CA ALA A 246 11.94 -0.15 18.17
C ALA A 246 11.14 0.17 19.43
N THR A 247 10.65 1.40 19.58
CA THR A 247 9.76 1.79 20.68
C THR A 247 8.43 1.03 20.66
N MET A 248 7.85 0.81 19.48
CA MET A 248 6.61 0.00 19.36
C MET A 248 6.86 -1.46 19.78
N ARG A 249 8.06 -2.00 19.50
CA ARG A 249 8.48 -3.34 19.95
C ARG A 249 8.61 -3.39 21.46
N GLU A 250 9.25 -2.44 22.09
CA GLU A 250 9.35 -2.35 23.56
C GLU A 250 7.96 -2.34 24.21
N ILE A 251 7.03 -1.54 23.68
CA ILE A 251 5.65 -1.49 24.17
C ILE A 251 4.95 -2.85 24.04
N ALA A 252 5.14 -3.55 22.91
CA ALA A 252 4.56 -4.87 22.69
C ALA A 252 5.13 -5.89 23.70
N ASP A 253 6.44 -5.92 23.88
CA ASP A 253 7.13 -6.83 24.79
C ASP A 253 6.71 -6.62 26.26
N GLU A 254 6.53 -5.36 26.70
CA GLU A 254 6.07 -5.02 28.04
C GLU A 254 4.73 -5.67 28.42
N VAL A 255 3.85 -5.86 27.44
CA VAL A 255 2.50 -6.41 27.66
C VAL A 255 2.34 -7.84 27.14
N GLY A 256 3.41 -8.41 26.56
CA GLY A 256 3.41 -9.73 25.94
C GLY A 256 2.60 -9.81 24.65
N ALA A 257 2.43 -8.69 23.93
CA ALA A 257 1.75 -8.63 22.65
C ALA A 257 2.68 -9.03 21.49
N THR A 258 2.10 -9.55 20.42
CA THR A 258 2.79 -9.69 19.13
C THR A 258 2.74 -8.35 18.41
N LEU A 259 3.91 -7.80 18.04
CA LEU A 259 3.99 -6.61 17.18
C LEU A 259 3.77 -7.03 15.73
N LEU A 260 2.69 -6.54 15.12
CA LEU A 260 2.40 -6.63 13.70
C LEU A 260 2.56 -5.25 13.06
N VAL A 261 3.41 -5.12 12.06
CA VAL A 261 3.57 -3.86 11.32
C VAL A 261 3.02 -3.98 9.91
N ASP A 262 2.06 -3.12 9.58
CA ASP A 262 1.57 -2.95 8.21
C ASP A 262 2.35 -1.83 7.52
N MET A 263 3.35 -2.20 6.70
CA MET A 263 4.18 -1.26 5.95
C MET A 263 3.68 -1.00 4.53
N ALA A 264 2.44 -1.35 4.21
CA ALA A 264 1.91 -1.31 2.85
C ALA A 264 2.14 0.04 2.15
N HIS A 265 2.03 1.15 2.85
CA HIS A 265 2.24 2.47 2.27
C HIS A 265 3.71 2.82 2.06
N PHE A 266 4.58 2.42 2.96
CA PHE A 266 5.99 2.84 2.97
C PHE A 266 6.98 1.71 2.63
N ALA A 267 6.50 0.55 2.17
CA ALA A 267 7.37 -0.58 1.82
C ALA A 267 8.47 -0.23 0.80
N GLY A 268 8.18 0.64 -0.16
CA GLY A 268 9.18 1.14 -1.11
C GLY A 268 10.27 1.99 -0.45
N LEU A 269 9.95 2.75 0.62
CA LEU A 269 10.92 3.54 1.37
C LEU A 269 11.82 2.64 2.25
N VAL A 270 11.27 1.56 2.79
CA VAL A 270 12.05 0.52 3.49
C VAL A 270 12.96 -0.23 2.52
N ALA A 271 12.42 -0.70 1.39
CA ALA A 271 13.16 -1.38 0.33
C ALA A 271 14.30 -0.52 -0.22
N GLY A 272 14.03 0.76 -0.48
CA GLY A 272 15.00 1.75 -0.97
C GLY A 272 15.98 2.28 0.09
N LYS A 273 15.88 1.80 1.34
CA LYS A 273 16.74 2.21 2.48
C LYS A 273 16.64 3.68 2.86
N VAL A 274 15.48 4.30 2.62
CA VAL A 274 15.12 5.63 3.13
C VAL A 274 14.72 5.54 4.60
N PHE A 275 14.01 4.45 4.97
CA PHE A 275 13.71 4.10 6.36
C PHE A 275 14.71 3.03 6.80
N THR A 276 15.46 3.34 7.86
CA THR A 276 16.52 2.48 8.41
C THR A 276 16.55 2.55 9.93
N GLY A 277 17.28 1.65 10.58
CA GLY A 277 17.40 1.63 12.04
C GLY A 277 16.04 1.43 12.71
N ASP A 278 15.69 2.29 13.65
CA ASP A 278 14.44 2.22 14.42
C ASP A 278 13.18 2.46 13.57
N GLU A 279 13.34 3.00 12.37
CA GLU A 279 12.25 3.27 11.42
C GLU A 279 12.04 2.15 10.39
N ASP A 280 12.96 1.18 10.32
CA ASP A 280 12.77 -0.07 9.56
C ASP A 280 11.99 -1.07 10.42
N PRO A 281 10.76 -1.47 10.01
CA PRO A 281 9.95 -2.36 10.85
C PRO A 281 10.50 -3.79 10.92
N VAL A 282 11.27 -4.24 9.91
CA VAL A 282 11.61 -5.67 9.75
C VAL A 282 12.46 -6.21 10.90
N PRO A 283 13.48 -5.51 11.42
CA PRO A 283 14.25 -5.98 12.57
C PRO A 283 13.48 -5.98 13.89
N HIS A 284 12.39 -5.23 13.99
CA HIS A 284 11.67 -4.99 15.24
C HIS A 284 10.36 -5.76 15.35
N ALA A 285 9.64 -5.96 14.26
CA ALA A 285 8.33 -6.62 14.27
C ALA A 285 8.44 -8.15 14.31
N HIS A 286 7.43 -8.81 14.89
CA HIS A 286 7.28 -10.26 14.78
C HIS A 286 6.78 -10.65 13.39
N LEU A 287 5.81 -9.89 12.87
CA LEU A 287 5.30 -10.01 11.51
C LEU A 287 5.21 -8.62 10.87
N VAL A 288 5.51 -8.57 9.59
CA VAL A 288 5.33 -7.38 8.76
C VAL A 288 4.46 -7.74 7.57
N THR A 289 3.39 -6.99 7.36
CA THR A 289 2.53 -7.14 6.19
C THR A 289 2.73 -5.98 5.22
N THR A 290 2.52 -6.22 3.95
CA THR A 290 2.60 -5.17 2.94
C THR A 290 1.73 -5.47 1.72
N THR A 291 1.46 -4.42 0.96
CA THR A 291 1.06 -4.50 -0.46
C THR A 291 2.29 -4.41 -1.35
N THR A 292 2.19 -4.92 -2.57
CA THR A 292 3.28 -4.87 -3.55
C THR A 292 3.16 -3.73 -4.57
N HIS A 293 2.01 -3.05 -4.66
CA HIS A 293 1.64 -2.13 -5.74
C HIS A 293 1.65 -0.63 -5.41
N LYS A 294 2.06 -0.22 -4.19
CA LYS A 294 2.13 1.19 -3.79
C LYS A 294 3.54 1.75 -4.02
N SER A 295 4.20 2.28 -3.00
CA SER A 295 5.57 2.77 -3.12
C SER A 295 6.58 1.71 -3.60
N LEU A 296 6.29 0.41 -3.42
CA LEU A 296 7.12 -0.70 -3.91
C LEU A 296 7.02 -0.92 -5.44
N ARG A 297 6.04 -0.32 -6.12
CA ARG A 297 5.91 -0.26 -7.60
C ARG A 297 5.73 -1.62 -8.30
N GLY A 298 5.19 -2.62 -7.59
CA GLY A 298 4.92 -3.96 -8.14
C GLY A 298 3.46 -4.17 -8.60
N PRO A 299 3.09 -5.43 -8.89
CA PRO A 299 1.72 -5.79 -9.22
C PRO A 299 0.81 -5.64 -8.01
N ARG A 300 -0.51 -5.55 -8.22
CA ARG A 300 -1.47 -5.61 -7.11
C ARG A 300 -1.38 -6.97 -6.42
N GLY A 301 -1.15 -6.93 -5.12
CA GLY A 301 -0.97 -8.10 -4.28
C GLY A 301 -0.55 -7.73 -2.88
N GLY A 302 -0.33 -8.73 -2.04
CA GLY A 302 0.19 -8.61 -0.68
C GLY A 302 1.36 -9.56 -0.41
N MET A 303 1.99 -9.40 0.74
CA MET A 303 3.10 -10.23 1.20
C MET A 303 3.18 -10.16 2.72
N VAL A 304 3.66 -11.23 3.35
CA VAL A 304 3.97 -11.28 4.78
C VAL A 304 5.46 -11.58 4.95
N LEU A 305 6.14 -10.80 5.76
CA LEU A 305 7.47 -11.10 6.29
C LEU A 305 7.30 -11.49 7.75
N ALA A 306 8.07 -12.46 8.22
CA ALA A 306 7.92 -12.97 9.58
C ALA A 306 9.27 -13.37 10.18
N THR A 307 9.33 -13.40 11.51
CA THR A 307 10.39 -14.10 12.22
C THR A 307 10.22 -15.61 12.04
N ARG A 308 11.28 -16.37 12.25
CA ARG A 308 11.27 -17.84 12.13
C ARG A 308 10.18 -18.50 13.00
N GLU A 309 9.89 -17.91 14.15
CA GLU A 309 8.87 -18.40 15.07
C GLU A 309 7.48 -18.52 14.43
N TYR A 310 7.13 -17.59 13.53
CA TYR A 310 5.81 -17.54 12.89
C TYR A 310 5.75 -18.21 11.52
N ALA A 311 6.89 -18.65 10.96
CA ALA A 311 6.97 -19.14 9.58
C ALA A 311 5.96 -20.28 9.29
N ASP A 312 5.95 -21.33 10.12
CA ASP A 312 5.05 -22.49 9.95
C ASP A 312 3.57 -22.10 10.07
N SER A 313 3.25 -21.12 10.93
CA SER A 313 1.88 -20.62 11.09
C SER A 313 1.45 -19.75 9.91
N VAL A 314 2.35 -18.99 9.32
CA VAL A 314 2.12 -18.18 8.11
C VAL A 314 1.90 -19.09 6.90
N ASP A 315 2.67 -20.17 6.75
CA ASP A 315 2.52 -21.16 5.67
C ASP A 315 1.14 -21.81 5.61
N ARG A 316 0.50 -21.98 6.76
CA ARG A 316 -0.88 -22.44 6.85
C ARG A 316 -1.91 -21.46 6.26
N GLY A 317 -1.49 -20.23 5.92
CA GLY A 317 -2.33 -19.25 5.23
C GLY A 317 -2.96 -19.81 3.96
N CYS A 318 -2.28 -20.71 3.24
CA CYS A 318 -2.85 -21.45 2.13
C CYS A 318 -2.83 -22.97 2.46
N PRO A 319 -3.99 -23.64 2.51
CA PRO A 319 -5.31 -23.18 2.04
C PRO A 319 -6.26 -22.61 3.12
N LEU A 320 -5.80 -22.43 4.38
CA LEU A 320 -6.72 -22.17 5.50
C LEU A 320 -7.33 -20.76 5.51
N VAL A 321 -6.64 -19.79 4.95
CA VAL A 321 -7.10 -18.38 4.88
C VAL A 321 -7.28 -17.92 3.44
N LEU A 322 -6.31 -18.28 2.58
CA LEU A 322 -6.31 -17.97 1.16
C LEU A 322 -6.79 -19.20 0.37
N GLY A 323 -7.40 -18.97 -0.78
CA GLY A 323 -7.59 -19.98 -1.81
C GLY A 323 -6.30 -20.22 -2.62
N GLY A 324 -6.44 -20.79 -3.83
CA GLY A 324 -5.30 -21.06 -4.71
C GLY A 324 -4.45 -19.82 -4.98
N PRO A 325 -3.12 -19.91 -4.89
CA PRO A 325 -2.24 -18.77 -5.14
C PRO A 325 -2.26 -18.37 -6.62
N LEU A 326 -2.12 -17.05 -6.86
CA LEU A 326 -2.11 -16.48 -8.20
C LEU A 326 -0.68 -16.53 -8.78
N GLY A 327 -0.30 -17.65 -9.39
CA GLY A 327 1.07 -17.91 -9.89
C GLY A 327 1.59 -16.79 -10.81
N HIS A 328 0.77 -16.27 -11.70
CA HIS A 328 1.11 -15.15 -12.59
C HIS A 328 1.39 -13.84 -11.82
N VAL A 329 0.66 -13.57 -10.74
CA VAL A 329 0.92 -12.40 -9.88
C VAL A 329 2.17 -12.59 -9.03
N ILE A 330 2.43 -13.81 -8.52
CA ILE A 330 3.66 -14.11 -7.76
C ILE A 330 4.89 -13.95 -8.68
N ALA A 331 4.81 -14.37 -9.94
CA ALA A 331 5.86 -14.13 -10.93
C ALA A 331 6.11 -12.63 -11.14
N ALA A 332 5.05 -11.83 -11.26
CA ALA A 332 5.18 -10.37 -11.36
C ALA A 332 5.73 -9.73 -10.08
N LYS A 333 5.41 -10.27 -8.89
CA LYS A 333 6.05 -9.87 -7.62
C LYS A 333 7.55 -10.16 -7.64
N ALA A 334 7.97 -11.33 -8.13
CA ALA A 334 9.38 -11.69 -8.24
C ALA A 334 10.15 -10.69 -9.13
N VAL A 335 9.57 -10.31 -10.27
CA VAL A 335 10.14 -9.29 -11.17
C VAL A 335 10.25 -7.94 -10.46
N ALA A 336 9.18 -7.47 -9.83
CA ALA A 336 9.19 -6.19 -9.12
C ALA A 336 10.17 -6.15 -7.94
N LEU A 337 10.30 -7.25 -7.20
CA LEU A 337 11.25 -7.37 -6.10
C LEU A 337 12.71 -7.38 -6.61
N ALA A 338 12.96 -7.99 -7.79
CA ALA A 338 14.26 -7.91 -8.44
C ALA A 338 14.61 -6.45 -8.84
N GLU A 339 13.67 -5.72 -9.45
CA GLU A 339 13.81 -4.29 -9.76
C GLU A 339 14.06 -3.46 -8.48
N ALA A 340 13.35 -3.76 -7.38
CA ALA A 340 13.49 -3.05 -6.12
C ALA A 340 14.86 -3.22 -5.42
N ARG A 341 15.67 -4.19 -5.84
CA ARG A 341 17.04 -4.43 -5.34
C ARG A 341 18.10 -3.58 -6.01
N THR A 342 17.75 -2.85 -7.07
CA THR A 342 18.68 -2.04 -7.86
C THR A 342 19.01 -0.70 -7.19
N GLN A 343 20.13 -0.09 -7.60
CA GLN A 343 20.49 1.25 -7.16
C GLN A 343 19.51 2.30 -7.70
N GLU A 344 18.96 2.08 -8.90
CA GLU A 344 17.93 2.93 -9.50
C GLU A 344 16.68 3.01 -8.62
N PHE A 345 16.22 1.88 -8.09
CA PHE A 345 15.09 1.87 -7.16
C PHE A 345 15.39 2.62 -5.86
N ARG A 346 16.62 2.54 -5.34
CA ARG A 346 17.04 3.33 -4.17
C ARG A 346 16.97 4.82 -4.45
N SER A 347 17.47 5.24 -5.61
CA SER A 347 17.39 6.64 -6.06
C SER A 347 15.94 7.09 -6.22
N TYR A 348 15.07 6.26 -6.79
CA TYR A 348 13.65 6.51 -6.88
C TYR A 348 13.00 6.66 -5.48
N ALA A 349 13.28 5.76 -4.55
CA ALA A 349 12.69 5.80 -3.21
C ALA A 349 13.12 7.07 -2.44
N GLN A 350 14.38 7.50 -2.59
CA GLN A 350 14.85 8.77 -2.02
C GLN A 350 14.13 9.94 -2.67
N ALA A 351 14.03 9.98 -4.00
CA ALA A 351 13.33 11.03 -4.73
C ALA A 351 11.84 11.12 -4.33
N VAL A 352 11.18 9.99 -4.04
CA VAL A 352 9.80 9.98 -3.53
C VAL A 352 9.68 10.75 -2.22
N ALA A 353 10.60 10.56 -1.27
CA ALA A 353 10.59 11.27 0.00
C ALA A 353 10.96 12.76 -0.17
N ASP A 354 11.99 13.07 -0.96
CA ASP A 354 12.43 14.43 -1.24
C ASP A 354 11.33 15.25 -1.94
N ASN A 355 10.65 14.66 -2.91
CA ASN A 355 9.53 15.25 -3.61
C ASN A 355 8.32 15.49 -2.69
N ALA A 356 8.07 14.59 -1.74
CA ALA A 356 7.02 14.79 -0.73
C ALA A 356 7.34 15.99 0.18
N GLN A 357 8.59 16.12 0.59
CA GLN A 357 9.04 17.30 1.33
C GLN A 357 8.89 18.58 0.48
N THR A 358 9.28 18.53 -0.78
CA THR A 358 9.18 19.68 -1.69
C THR A 358 7.73 20.16 -1.85
N VAL A 359 6.79 19.26 -2.12
CA VAL A 359 5.38 19.65 -2.26
C VAL A 359 4.80 20.13 -0.93
N ALA A 360 5.18 19.54 0.21
CA ALA A 360 4.76 20.01 1.53
C ALA A 360 5.27 21.43 1.81
N ASP A 361 6.55 21.71 1.57
CA ASP A 361 7.13 23.05 1.75
C ASP A 361 6.52 24.05 0.78
N GLY A 362 6.23 23.64 -0.45
CA GLY A 362 5.53 24.46 -1.44
C GLY A 362 4.13 24.87 -0.99
N LEU A 363 3.38 23.95 -0.40
CA LEU A 363 2.07 24.21 0.19
C LEU A 363 2.16 25.12 1.43
N LEU A 364 3.10 24.84 2.34
CA LEU A 364 3.32 25.66 3.54
C LEU A 364 3.69 27.10 3.22
N ARG A 365 4.61 27.31 2.24
CA ARG A 365 4.98 28.67 1.78
C ARG A 365 3.78 29.46 1.23
N ARG A 366 2.77 28.77 0.73
CA ARG A 366 1.52 29.35 0.20
C ARG A 366 0.41 29.42 1.27
N GLY A 367 0.75 29.19 2.54
CA GLY A 367 -0.17 29.34 3.69
C GLY A 367 -1.13 28.19 3.91
N VAL A 368 -0.92 27.03 3.26
CA VAL A 368 -1.77 25.85 3.42
C VAL A 368 -1.45 25.15 4.74
N LYS A 369 -2.48 24.76 5.48
CA LYS A 369 -2.34 23.99 6.71
C LYS A 369 -2.15 22.52 6.39
N LEU A 370 -1.07 21.92 6.87
CA LEU A 370 -0.80 20.50 6.78
C LEU A 370 -0.97 19.83 8.14
N VAL A 371 -1.55 18.64 8.14
CA VAL A 371 -1.58 17.76 9.32
C VAL A 371 -0.15 17.45 9.74
N THR A 372 0.16 17.50 11.03
CA THR A 372 1.51 17.38 11.61
C THR A 372 2.51 18.46 11.20
N GLY A 373 2.09 19.50 10.47
CA GLY A 373 2.97 20.58 9.98
C GLY A 373 3.94 20.17 8.87
N GLY A 374 3.73 19.03 8.19
CA GLY A 374 4.58 18.56 7.08
C GLY A 374 4.60 17.07 6.89
N THR A 375 5.68 16.52 6.32
CA THR A 375 5.83 15.09 6.07
C THR A 375 7.28 14.62 6.24
N ASP A 376 7.46 13.33 6.58
CA ASP A 376 8.76 12.64 6.60
C ASP A 376 8.74 11.39 5.70
N ASN A 377 7.68 11.20 4.90
CA ASN A 377 7.51 10.04 4.05
C ASN A 377 7.03 10.42 2.64
N HIS A 378 6.22 9.60 1.99
CA HIS A 378 5.77 9.78 0.60
C HIS A 378 4.41 10.49 0.46
N LEU A 379 3.74 10.82 1.56
CA LEU A 379 2.39 11.39 1.54
C LEU A 379 2.32 12.69 2.33
N VAL A 380 1.37 13.54 1.93
CA VAL A 380 1.03 14.79 2.62
C VAL A 380 -0.48 14.80 2.86
N LEU A 381 -0.89 15.25 4.04
CA LEU A 381 -2.30 15.40 4.39
C LEU A 381 -2.63 16.89 4.59
N ILE A 382 -3.42 17.42 3.66
CA ILE A 382 -3.83 18.83 3.60
C ILE A 382 -5.11 19.01 4.41
N ASP A 383 -5.15 19.94 5.35
CA ASP A 383 -6.38 20.38 6.03
C ASP A 383 -7.07 21.47 5.18
N VAL A 384 -8.09 21.07 4.42
CA VAL A 384 -8.81 21.98 3.51
C VAL A 384 -9.89 22.80 4.19
N SER A 385 -10.09 22.64 5.50
CA SER A 385 -11.03 23.45 6.27
C SER A 385 -10.64 24.94 6.30
N THR A 386 -9.35 25.24 6.15
CA THR A 386 -8.82 26.61 6.04
C THR A 386 -9.29 27.35 4.78
N PHE A 387 -9.69 26.62 3.74
CA PHE A 387 -10.33 27.15 2.53
C PHE A 387 -11.86 27.23 2.65
N GLY A 388 -12.43 26.86 3.80
CA GLY A 388 -13.88 26.76 3.99
C GLY A 388 -14.51 25.58 3.27
N LEU A 389 -13.72 24.59 2.85
CA LEU A 389 -14.14 23.41 2.07
C LEU A 389 -14.20 22.15 2.93
N THR A 390 -15.01 21.20 2.51
CA THR A 390 -14.88 19.80 2.92
C THR A 390 -13.88 19.08 2.01
N GLY A 391 -13.31 17.97 2.48
CA GLY A 391 -12.44 17.12 1.66
C GLY A 391 -13.14 16.64 0.40
N ARG A 392 -14.47 16.36 0.47
CA ARG A 392 -15.27 15.97 -0.69
C ARG A 392 -15.35 17.06 -1.76
N GLN A 393 -15.48 18.31 -1.37
CA GLN A 393 -15.52 19.44 -2.30
C GLN A 393 -14.16 19.69 -2.94
N ALA A 394 -13.10 19.66 -2.12
CA ALA A 394 -11.73 19.82 -2.58
C ALA A 394 -11.30 18.71 -3.54
N GLU A 395 -11.56 17.44 -3.19
CA GLU A 395 -11.30 16.26 -4.06
C GLU A 395 -11.96 16.43 -5.43
N ALA A 396 -13.24 16.82 -5.45
CA ALA A 396 -13.99 16.95 -6.69
C ALA A 396 -13.52 18.15 -7.55
N ALA A 397 -13.20 19.30 -6.93
CA ALA A 397 -12.68 20.46 -7.63
C ALA A 397 -11.30 20.21 -8.23
N LEU A 398 -10.42 19.53 -7.49
CA LEU A 398 -9.09 19.10 -7.96
C LEU A 398 -9.22 18.12 -9.14
N LEU A 399 -10.14 17.16 -9.06
CA LEU A 399 -10.40 16.20 -10.16
C LEU A 399 -10.86 16.91 -11.42
N ASP A 400 -11.79 17.87 -11.32
CA ASP A 400 -12.24 18.67 -12.46
C ASP A 400 -11.11 19.48 -13.10
N ALA A 401 -10.08 19.81 -12.32
CA ALA A 401 -8.87 20.50 -12.77
C ALA A 401 -7.73 19.56 -13.23
N GLY A 402 -7.97 18.24 -13.32
CA GLY A 402 -6.98 17.25 -13.77
C GLY A 402 -5.98 16.79 -12.71
N ILE A 403 -6.27 17.08 -11.43
CA ILE A 403 -5.43 16.67 -10.28
C ILE A 403 -6.17 15.58 -9.49
N VAL A 404 -5.66 14.35 -9.55
CA VAL A 404 -6.31 13.17 -8.96
C VAL A 404 -5.79 12.94 -7.54
N THR A 405 -6.66 13.15 -6.56
CA THR A 405 -6.38 13.03 -5.12
C THR A 405 -7.46 12.19 -4.44
N ASN A 406 -7.36 11.99 -3.14
CA ASN A 406 -8.49 11.45 -2.37
C ASN A 406 -8.76 12.27 -1.12
N ARG A 407 -10.05 12.45 -0.79
CA ARG A 407 -10.45 12.98 0.51
C ARG A 407 -10.03 12.06 1.63
N ASN A 408 -9.67 12.62 2.76
CA ASN A 408 -9.20 11.89 3.94
C ASN A 408 -9.64 12.58 5.22
N ALA A 409 -9.95 11.82 6.27
CA ALA A 409 -10.16 12.40 7.57
C ALA A 409 -8.86 13.03 8.10
N VAL A 410 -8.98 14.11 8.86
CA VAL A 410 -7.91 14.66 9.68
C VAL A 410 -8.10 14.23 11.14
N PRO A 411 -7.09 14.28 12.01
CA PRO A 411 -7.27 13.96 13.44
C PRO A 411 -8.43 14.77 14.04
N ALA A 412 -9.33 14.08 14.76
CA ALA A 412 -10.56 14.63 15.35
C ALA A 412 -11.50 15.32 14.34
N ASP A 413 -11.62 14.80 13.14
CA ASP A 413 -12.38 15.39 12.02
C ASP A 413 -13.85 15.63 12.36
N PRO A 414 -14.34 16.91 12.33
CA PRO A 414 -15.73 17.24 12.66
C PRO A 414 -16.73 16.83 11.55
N ASN A 415 -16.28 16.55 10.33
CA ASN A 415 -17.13 16.26 9.17
C ASN A 415 -17.43 14.78 8.96
N GLY A 416 -16.77 13.89 9.72
CA GLY A 416 -16.93 12.43 9.60
C GLY A 416 -16.44 11.87 8.26
N ALA A 417 -16.47 10.55 8.13
CA ALA A 417 -15.83 9.81 7.03
C ALA A 417 -16.38 10.11 5.63
N TRP A 418 -17.61 10.60 5.50
CA TRP A 418 -18.24 10.84 4.20
C TRP A 418 -17.82 12.18 3.54
N TYR A 419 -17.66 13.21 4.33
CA TYR A 419 -17.30 14.54 3.85
C TYR A 419 -15.82 14.86 4.06
N THR A 420 -15.28 14.48 5.20
CA THR A 420 -13.92 14.74 5.69
C THR A 420 -13.53 16.22 5.69
N SER A 421 -12.40 16.52 6.30
CA SER A 421 -11.82 17.87 6.30
C SER A 421 -10.45 17.93 5.63
N GLY A 422 -9.97 16.82 5.11
CA GLY A 422 -8.65 16.73 4.48
C GLY A 422 -8.67 16.15 3.07
N VAL A 423 -7.56 16.41 2.39
CA VAL A 423 -7.16 15.78 1.12
C VAL A 423 -5.79 15.17 1.31
N ARG A 424 -5.65 13.88 1.00
CA ARG A 424 -4.36 13.17 0.99
C ARG A 424 -3.78 13.17 -0.41
N ILE A 425 -2.50 13.51 -0.51
CA ILE A 425 -1.70 13.40 -1.73
C ILE A 425 -0.45 12.57 -1.47
N GLY A 426 0.15 12.05 -2.53
CA GLY A 426 1.41 11.30 -2.47
C GLY A 426 2.21 11.44 -3.75
N THR A 427 3.50 11.19 -3.66
CA THR A 427 4.47 11.47 -4.71
C THR A 427 4.93 10.26 -5.54
N PRO A 428 4.66 8.98 -5.17
CA PRO A 428 5.25 7.83 -5.87
C PRO A 428 4.97 7.79 -7.37
N ALA A 429 3.72 8.02 -7.80
CA ALA A 429 3.33 7.91 -9.20
C ALA A 429 4.01 8.95 -10.09
N LEU A 430 4.01 10.22 -9.70
CA LEU A 430 4.66 11.28 -10.46
C LEU A 430 6.19 11.18 -10.41
N THR A 431 6.77 10.74 -9.28
CA THR A 431 8.21 10.44 -9.20
C THR A 431 8.60 9.31 -10.16
N THR A 432 7.77 8.28 -10.33
CA THR A 432 7.98 7.21 -11.32
C THR A 432 8.00 7.76 -12.76
N ARG A 433 7.28 8.85 -13.03
CA ARG A 433 7.31 9.55 -14.34
C ARG A 433 8.55 10.42 -14.54
N GLY A 434 9.34 10.68 -13.49
CA GLY A 434 10.52 11.53 -13.56
C GLY A 434 10.33 12.94 -13.00
N PHE A 435 9.19 13.24 -12.36
CA PHE A 435 8.99 14.54 -11.68
C PHE A 435 10.04 14.74 -10.59
N GLY A 436 10.65 15.94 -10.58
CA GLY A 436 11.59 16.41 -9.57
C GLY A 436 11.03 17.58 -8.76
N ALA A 437 11.92 18.30 -8.08
CA ALA A 437 11.56 19.37 -7.16
C ALA A 437 10.79 20.52 -7.84
N ASP A 438 11.20 20.92 -9.04
CA ASP A 438 10.58 22.06 -9.75
C ASP A 438 9.14 21.73 -10.17
N GLU A 439 8.90 20.49 -10.67
CA GLU A 439 7.58 20.03 -11.04
C GLU A 439 6.68 19.91 -9.80
N PHE A 440 7.20 19.42 -8.66
CA PHE A 440 6.41 19.31 -7.43
C PHE A 440 6.12 20.66 -6.76
N ASP A 441 6.97 21.68 -6.87
CA ASP A 441 6.61 23.04 -6.45
C ASP A 441 5.49 23.63 -7.33
N THR A 442 5.55 23.38 -8.65
CA THR A 442 4.46 23.73 -9.57
C THR A 442 3.18 22.99 -9.25
N VAL A 443 3.25 21.69 -8.91
CA VAL A 443 2.08 20.93 -8.44
C VAL A 443 1.46 21.55 -7.18
N ALA A 444 2.28 21.99 -6.22
CA ALA A 444 1.79 22.70 -5.03
C ALA A 444 1.07 23.99 -5.39
N GLU A 445 1.61 24.77 -6.33
CA GLU A 445 0.97 25.99 -6.85
C GLU A 445 -0.40 25.69 -7.49
N LEU A 446 -0.48 24.68 -8.36
CA LEU A 446 -1.71 24.28 -9.04
C LEU A 446 -2.79 23.83 -8.04
N ILE A 447 -2.41 23.07 -7.00
CA ILE A 447 -3.33 22.66 -5.92
C ILE A 447 -3.90 23.91 -5.22
N VAL A 448 -3.05 24.84 -4.80
CA VAL A 448 -3.49 26.05 -4.11
C VAL A 448 -4.38 26.91 -5.01
N LYS A 449 -3.99 27.10 -6.29
CA LYS A 449 -4.80 27.83 -7.27
C LYS A 449 -6.21 27.27 -7.39
N VAL A 450 -6.39 25.96 -7.41
CA VAL A 450 -7.71 25.33 -7.49
C VAL A 450 -8.48 25.54 -6.18
N LEU A 451 -7.85 25.31 -5.03
CA LEU A 451 -8.52 25.40 -3.73
C LEU A 451 -8.94 26.84 -3.39
N ASP A 452 -8.09 27.85 -3.67
CA ASP A 452 -8.39 29.28 -3.45
C ASP A 452 -9.56 29.79 -4.32
N ASN A 453 -9.76 29.16 -5.49
CA ASN A 453 -10.83 29.54 -6.42
C ASN A 453 -12.05 28.62 -6.34
N THR A 454 -12.15 27.81 -5.27
CA THR A 454 -13.27 26.91 -5.03
C THR A 454 -14.09 27.39 -3.84
N THR A 455 -15.41 27.44 -3.98
CA THR A 455 -16.33 27.80 -2.89
C THR A 455 -17.42 26.74 -2.71
N PRO A 456 -17.94 26.51 -1.48
CA PRO A 456 -19.10 25.66 -1.27
C PRO A 456 -20.32 26.19 -2.02
N ALA A 457 -21.01 25.34 -2.78
CA ALA A 457 -22.28 25.72 -3.38
C ALA A 457 -23.36 25.92 -2.31
N VAL A 458 -24.23 26.91 -2.51
CA VAL A 458 -25.34 27.20 -1.61
C VAL A 458 -26.38 26.09 -1.71
N ALA A 459 -26.76 25.50 -0.58
CA ALA A 459 -27.80 24.50 -0.48
C ALA A 459 -29.21 25.15 -0.56
N SER A 460 -30.24 24.34 -0.76
CA SER A 460 -31.65 24.81 -0.75
C SER A 460 -32.08 25.52 0.56
N SER A 461 -31.35 25.28 1.64
CA SER A 461 -31.51 25.95 2.92
C SER A 461 -30.96 27.39 2.95
N GLY A 462 -30.28 27.84 1.90
CA GLY A 462 -29.57 29.13 1.87
C GLY A 462 -28.20 29.12 2.57
N GLN A 463 -27.76 27.99 3.13
CA GLN A 463 -26.48 27.85 3.79
C GLN A 463 -25.44 27.17 2.87
N PRO A 464 -24.14 27.35 3.11
CA PRO A 464 -23.10 26.59 2.40
C PRO A 464 -23.31 25.08 2.52
N GLY A 465 -23.35 24.37 1.39
CA GLY A 465 -23.49 22.92 1.35
C GLY A 465 -22.16 22.22 1.64
N LYS A 466 -22.21 20.93 2.02
CA LYS A 466 -21.00 20.10 2.27
C LYS A 466 -20.57 19.22 1.09
N ALA A 467 -21.38 19.12 0.03
CA ALA A 467 -21.16 18.14 -1.05
C ALA A 467 -20.82 18.79 -2.40
N LYS A 468 -21.51 19.87 -2.74
CA LYS A 468 -21.35 20.58 -4.01
C LYS A 468 -20.47 21.81 -3.85
N TYR A 469 -19.80 22.19 -4.89
CA TYR A 469 -18.89 23.34 -4.94
C TYR A 469 -19.12 24.15 -6.22
N VAL A 470 -18.54 25.33 -6.27
CA VAL A 470 -18.40 26.17 -7.44
C VAL A 470 -16.93 26.45 -7.62
N LEU A 471 -16.37 26.08 -8.76
CA LEU A 471 -15.02 26.44 -9.17
C LEU A 471 -15.12 27.67 -10.08
N ALA A 472 -14.28 28.67 -9.87
CA ALA A 472 -14.29 29.88 -10.69
C ALA A 472 -14.01 29.56 -12.16
N GLU A 473 -14.67 30.30 -13.06
CA GLU A 473 -14.59 30.10 -14.51
C GLU A 473 -13.12 30.20 -15.01
N GLY A 474 -12.75 29.28 -15.90
CA GLY A 474 -11.43 29.22 -16.53
C GLY A 474 -10.32 28.62 -15.65
N VAL A 475 -10.55 28.36 -14.37
CA VAL A 475 -9.52 27.82 -13.46
C VAL A 475 -9.21 26.37 -13.81
N ALA A 476 -10.24 25.55 -14.08
CA ALA A 476 -10.04 24.14 -14.43
C ALA A 476 -9.23 24.02 -15.74
N GLU A 477 -9.60 24.76 -16.75
CA GLU A 477 -8.94 24.74 -18.06
C GLU A 477 -7.49 25.21 -17.99
N ALA A 478 -7.24 26.31 -17.27
CA ALA A 478 -5.87 26.85 -17.07
C ALA A 478 -5.00 25.88 -16.26
N THR A 479 -5.58 25.17 -15.28
CA THR A 479 -4.84 24.18 -14.48
C THR A 479 -4.54 22.93 -15.31
N LYS A 480 -5.51 22.42 -16.10
CA LYS A 480 -5.29 21.30 -17.02
C LYS A 480 -4.22 21.61 -18.05
N ALA A 481 -4.19 22.83 -18.62
CA ALA A 481 -3.15 23.22 -19.57
C ALA A 481 -1.76 23.19 -18.93
N ALA A 482 -1.58 23.76 -17.74
CA ALA A 482 -0.32 23.71 -17.03
C ALA A 482 0.08 22.29 -16.62
N ALA A 483 -0.89 21.46 -16.20
CA ALA A 483 -0.66 20.06 -15.91
C ALA A 483 -0.20 19.29 -17.16
N ALA A 484 -0.79 19.56 -18.33
CA ALA A 484 -0.40 18.92 -19.58
C ALA A 484 1.06 19.22 -19.96
N GLU A 485 1.52 20.45 -19.76
CA GLU A 485 2.94 20.82 -20.01
C GLU A 485 3.89 19.98 -19.15
N LEU A 486 3.58 19.79 -17.86
CA LEU A 486 4.38 18.94 -16.96
C LEU A 486 4.36 17.46 -17.38
N LEU A 487 3.18 16.97 -17.77
CA LEU A 487 2.97 15.58 -18.15
C LEU A 487 3.61 15.23 -19.49
N ASP A 488 3.63 16.17 -20.45
CA ASP A 488 4.28 16.02 -21.75
C ASP A 488 5.81 16.05 -21.62
N ALA A 489 6.34 16.85 -20.70
CA ALA A 489 7.77 16.86 -20.37
C ALA A 489 8.23 15.55 -19.70
N ASN A 490 7.31 14.87 -19.00
CA ASN A 490 7.57 13.64 -18.25
C ASN A 490 6.57 12.52 -18.65
N PRO A 491 6.67 11.99 -19.88
CA PRO A 491 5.67 11.06 -20.43
C PRO A 491 5.67 9.71 -19.71
N LEU A 492 4.47 9.21 -19.37
CA LEU A 492 4.33 7.86 -18.84
C LEU A 492 4.53 6.83 -19.95
N TYR A 493 5.44 5.88 -19.73
CA TYR A 493 5.84 4.85 -20.70
C TYR A 493 6.24 5.47 -22.05
N PRO A 494 7.35 6.23 -22.13
CA PRO A 494 7.72 7.03 -23.29
C PRO A 494 7.88 6.20 -24.59
N GLY A 495 8.26 4.92 -24.47
CA GLY A 495 8.41 4.01 -25.60
C GLY A 495 7.12 3.26 -25.99
N LEU A 496 6.00 3.49 -25.31
CA LEU A 496 4.75 2.77 -25.55
C LEU A 496 3.81 3.56 -26.47
N ALA A 497 3.68 3.11 -27.70
CA ALA A 497 2.70 3.57 -28.71
C ALA A 497 1.67 2.46 -28.97
N LEU A 498 0.37 2.76 -28.74
CA LEU A 498 -0.76 1.85 -28.98
C LEU A 498 -1.51 2.18 -30.26
#